data_8ecaaf2779058821a2b1532a5a1aeddb
#
_entry.id   8ecaaf2779058821a2b1532a5a1aeddb
#
_cell.length_a   1.000
_cell.length_b   1.000
_cell.length_c   1.000
_cell.angle_alpha   90.00
_cell.angle_beta   90.00
_cell.angle_gamma   90.00
#
_symmetry.space_group_name_H-M   'P 1'
#
loop_
_entity.id
_entity.type
_entity.pdbx_description
1 polymer ?
#
loop_
_entity_poly.entity_id
_entity_poly.type
_entity_poly.pdbx_seq_one_letter_code
_entity_poly.pdbx_strand_id
1 'polypeptide(L)'
;TPIDRSVFISLEAFEALHVGWGFGLRPSAFDAPSGLKPNLPSLEELQPKELTAVWVGLQNRTSVFSVRKVIESMKPTVASVPLMAVLPGVALDELWQIVKVVENALILLGVLVAVCSLLGVVSVLLVGLSARRKELALYRALGAGPALIFVLVTLESFLVCMVAIAAGVLGTQALIFLLQDFLLQGYGIQTRHGWPVYEAWVSIGLLLVCALFSSLLPAWRAYRMSLTDGLNPPN
;
A
#
# COMPACT_ATOMS: atom_id res chain seq x y z
N THR A 1 12.17 -8.15 9.08
CA THR A 1 11.99 -9.09 7.95
C THR A 1 11.82 -10.51 8.50
N PRO A 2 11.24 -11.46 7.75
CA PRO A 2 11.19 -12.87 8.14
C PRO A 2 12.57 -13.45 8.47
N ILE A 3 13.62 -12.93 7.85
CA ILE A 3 15.02 -13.31 8.07
C ILE A 3 15.50 -12.93 9.47
N ASP A 4 15.00 -11.86 10.06
CA ASP A 4 15.39 -11.38 11.40
C ASP A 4 14.94 -12.33 12.52
N ARG A 5 14.02 -13.24 12.21
CA ARG A 5 13.53 -14.30 13.13
C ARG A 5 14.08 -15.68 12.79
N SER A 6 15.00 -15.77 11.83
CA SER A 6 15.61 -17.06 11.40
C SER A 6 16.87 -17.30 12.19
N VAL A 7 17.06 -18.57 12.57
CA VAL A 7 18.29 -19.05 13.20
C VAL A 7 19.02 -19.94 12.19
N PHE A 8 20.26 -19.60 11.90
CA PHE A 8 21.12 -20.40 11.03
C PHE A 8 21.87 -21.41 11.90
N ILE A 9 21.70 -22.67 11.59
CA ILE A 9 22.38 -23.79 12.26
C ILE A 9 23.07 -24.66 11.23
N SER A 10 24.09 -25.43 11.64
CA SER A 10 24.73 -26.39 10.73
C SER A 10 23.77 -27.56 10.40
N LEU A 11 24.02 -28.23 9.29
CA LEU A 11 23.20 -29.37 8.88
C LEU A 11 23.25 -30.49 9.90
N GLU A 12 24.41 -30.73 10.50
CA GLU A 12 24.60 -31.73 11.57
C GLU A 12 23.81 -31.34 12.84
N ALA A 13 23.76 -30.06 13.17
CA ALA A 13 22.97 -29.58 14.29
C ALA A 13 21.45 -29.73 14.02
N PHE A 14 21.04 -29.56 12.76
CA PHE A 14 19.67 -29.80 12.36
C PHE A 14 19.30 -31.29 12.49
N GLU A 15 20.16 -32.19 12.02
CA GLU A 15 19.96 -33.64 12.18
C GLU A 15 19.94 -34.04 13.67
N ALA A 16 20.84 -33.47 14.48
CA ALA A 16 20.86 -33.75 15.93
C ALA A 16 19.55 -33.39 16.64
N LEU A 17 18.86 -32.30 16.17
CA LEU A 17 17.54 -31.92 16.69
C LEU A 17 16.44 -32.95 16.33
N HIS A 18 16.63 -33.70 15.26
CA HIS A 18 15.64 -34.66 14.75
C HIS A 18 15.94 -36.13 15.12
N VAL A 19 17.01 -36.33 15.87
CA VAL A 19 17.33 -37.68 16.37
C VAL A 19 16.16 -38.25 17.19
N GLY A 20 15.69 -39.42 16.79
CA GLY A 20 14.55 -40.09 17.43
C GLY A 20 13.16 -39.62 16.96
N TRP A 21 13.07 -38.71 15.98
CA TRP A 21 11.80 -38.39 15.38
C TRP A 21 11.34 -39.49 14.43
N GLY A 22 10.16 -40.09 14.70
CA GLY A 22 9.54 -41.06 13.82
C GLY A 22 8.36 -40.44 13.06
N PHE A 23 8.34 -40.56 11.72
CA PHE A 23 7.27 -40.03 10.87
C PHE A 23 6.98 -38.55 11.07
N GLY A 24 8.02 -37.73 11.37
CA GLY A 24 7.88 -36.30 11.61
C GLY A 24 7.29 -35.92 12.98
N LEU A 25 7.09 -36.88 13.86
CA LEU A 25 6.59 -36.66 15.21
C LEU A 25 7.73 -36.67 16.23
N ARG A 26 7.72 -35.70 17.12
CA ARG A 26 8.68 -35.59 18.23
C ARG A 26 8.42 -36.77 19.21
N PRO A 27 9.48 -37.48 19.67
CA PRO A 27 9.30 -38.50 20.71
C PRO A 27 8.66 -37.86 21.96
N SER A 28 7.66 -38.54 22.51
CA SER A 28 7.03 -38.03 23.73
C SER A 28 7.99 -38.27 24.91
N ALA A 29 7.85 -37.44 25.94
CA ALA A 29 8.68 -37.58 27.15
C ALA A 29 8.49 -38.97 27.85
N PHE A 30 7.44 -39.70 27.49
CA PHE A 30 7.14 -41.05 27.97
C PHE A 30 7.86 -42.16 27.19
N ASP A 31 8.33 -41.88 25.96
CA ASP A 31 9.07 -42.83 25.14
C ASP A 31 10.58 -42.80 25.40
N ALA A 32 11.06 -41.83 26.19
CA ALA A 32 12.45 -41.77 26.61
C ALA A 32 12.72 -42.88 27.65
N PRO A 33 13.55 -43.91 27.33
CA PRO A 33 13.90 -44.91 28.31
C PRO A 33 14.56 -44.26 29.52
N SER A 34 13.89 -44.35 30.66
CA SER A 34 14.35 -43.79 31.92
C SER A 34 15.69 -44.48 32.30
N GLY A 35 16.79 -43.73 32.18
CA GLY A 35 18.11 -44.13 32.68
C GLY A 35 19.25 -44.28 31.69
N LEU A 36 19.04 -44.13 30.39
CA LEU A 36 20.17 -44.04 29.45
C LEU A 36 20.61 -42.58 29.30
N LYS A 37 21.91 -42.31 29.58
CA LYS A 37 22.56 -41.11 29.08
C LYS A 37 22.29 -41.04 27.59
N PRO A 38 21.86 -39.88 27.01
CA PRO A 38 21.68 -39.79 25.57
C PRO A 38 23.03 -40.14 24.94
N ASN A 39 23.11 -41.31 24.27
CA ASN A 39 24.24 -41.59 23.42
C ASN A 39 24.19 -40.53 22.34
N LEU A 40 25.07 -39.53 22.44
CA LEU A 40 25.22 -38.55 21.38
C LEU A 40 25.62 -39.33 20.13
N PRO A 41 24.84 -39.23 19.04
CA PRO A 41 25.15 -39.88 17.79
C PRO A 41 26.55 -39.44 17.32
N SER A 42 27.26 -40.33 16.67
CA SER A 42 28.58 -40.00 16.08
C SER A 42 28.41 -38.97 14.98
N LEU A 43 29.44 -38.11 14.74
CA LEU A 43 29.39 -37.12 13.68
C LEU A 43 29.08 -37.73 12.29
N GLU A 44 29.42 -38.98 12.06
CA GLU A 44 29.09 -39.72 10.84
C GLU A 44 27.59 -40.04 10.73
N GLU A 45 26.92 -40.30 11.84
CA GLU A 45 25.49 -40.54 11.90
C GLU A 45 24.66 -39.29 11.76
N LEU A 46 25.26 -38.11 12.01
CA LEU A 46 24.65 -36.79 11.87
C LEU A 46 24.80 -36.20 10.46
N GLN A 47 25.36 -36.94 9.50
CA GLN A 47 25.38 -36.46 8.11
C GLN A 47 23.96 -36.47 7.52
N PRO A 48 23.55 -35.34 6.91
CA PRO A 48 22.21 -35.23 6.32
C PRO A 48 22.04 -36.24 5.18
N LYS A 49 21.03 -37.06 5.26
CA LYS A 49 20.69 -38.09 4.23
C LYS A 49 19.90 -37.48 3.09
N GLU A 50 19.15 -36.42 3.39
CA GLU A 50 18.27 -35.71 2.44
C GLU A 50 18.43 -34.22 2.62
N LEU A 51 18.34 -33.48 1.52
CA LEU A 51 18.37 -32.00 1.51
C LEU A 51 17.08 -31.51 0.88
N THR A 52 16.40 -30.60 1.55
CA THR A 52 15.15 -30.02 1.05
C THR A 52 15.40 -29.01 -0.06
N ALA A 53 16.50 -28.25 0.03
CA ALA A 53 16.87 -27.24 -0.96
C ALA A 53 18.37 -26.97 -0.95
N VAL A 54 18.89 -26.65 -2.11
CA VAL A 54 20.31 -26.26 -2.30
C VAL A 54 20.36 -24.87 -2.95
N TRP A 55 21.12 -23.96 -2.36
CA TRP A 55 21.38 -22.65 -2.93
C TRP A 55 22.59 -22.70 -3.85
N VAL A 56 22.36 -22.36 -5.13
CA VAL A 56 23.42 -22.36 -6.14
C VAL A 56 23.75 -20.92 -6.51
N GLY A 57 24.97 -20.48 -6.21
CA GLY A 57 25.49 -19.19 -6.62
C GLY A 57 26.07 -19.26 -8.03
N LEU A 58 25.59 -18.41 -8.94
CA LEU A 58 26.11 -18.32 -10.31
C LEU A 58 26.90 -17.01 -10.51
N GLN A 59 28.04 -17.09 -11.19
CA GLN A 59 28.87 -15.91 -11.48
C GLN A 59 28.23 -14.97 -12.52
N ASN A 60 27.52 -15.53 -13.50
CA ASN A 60 26.87 -14.79 -14.57
C ASN A 60 25.35 -14.87 -14.50
N ARG A 61 24.69 -13.70 -14.52
CA ARG A 61 23.22 -13.62 -14.53
C ARG A 61 22.57 -14.27 -15.77
N THR A 62 23.27 -14.24 -16.91
CA THR A 62 22.78 -14.80 -18.18
C THR A 62 22.74 -16.33 -18.19
N SER A 63 23.57 -17.00 -17.40
CA SER A 63 23.62 -18.47 -17.32
C SER A 63 22.50 -19.08 -16.49
N VAL A 64 21.72 -18.28 -15.77
CA VAL A 64 20.67 -18.74 -14.84
C VAL A 64 19.62 -19.59 -15.57
N PHE A 65 19.15 -19.16 -16.74
CA PHE A 65 18.13 -19.88 -17.49
C PHE A 65 18.66 -21.18 -18.13
N SER A 66 19.93 -21.19 -18.56
CA SER A 66 20.57 -22.40 -19.07
C SER A 66 20.81 -23.43 -17.98
N VAL A 67 21.26 -23.02 -16.81
CA VAL A 67 21.45 -23.88 -15.65
C VAL A 67 20.12 -24.47 -15.17
N ARG A 68 19.06 -23.64 -15.10
CA ARG A 68 17.71 -24.12 -14.82
C ARG A 68 17.29 -25.23 -15.76
N LYS A 69 17.43 -25.00 -17.08
CA LYS A 69 17.06 -25.98 -18.10
C LYS A 69 17.85 -27.28 -17.94
N VAL A 70 19.15 -27.20 -17.63
CA VAL A 70 19.99 -28.37 -17.39
C VAL A 70 19.49 -29.14 -16.16
N ILE A 71 19.23 -28.48 -15.02
CA ILE A 71 18.74 -29.12 -13.79
C ILE A 71 17.38 -29.79 -14.03
N GLU A 72 16.45 -29.12 -14.69
CA GLU A 72 15.13 -29.66 -15.01
C GLU A 72 15.17 -30.82 -16.03
N SER A 73 16.22 -30.87 -16.87
CA SER A 73 16.43 -31.98 -17.82
C SER A 73 17.20 -33.18 -17.22
N MET A 74 17.80 -33.02 -16.03
CA MET A 74 18.46 -34.12 -15.35
C MET A 74 17.44 -35.18 -14.93
N LYS A 75 17.56 -36.36 -15.50
CA LYS A 75 16.76 -37.51 -15.05
C LYS A 75 17.25 -37.91 -13.66
N PRO A 76 16.37 -38.08 -12.69
CA PRO A 76 16.76 -38.53 -11.35
C PRO A 76 17.41 -39.93 -11.46
N THR A 77 18.70 -40.00 -11.14
CA THR A 77 19.47 -41.28 -11.25
C THR A 77 19.37 -42.08 -9.99
N VAL A 78 19.04 -41.49 -8.86
CA VAL A 78 19.10 -42.15 -7.53
C VAL A 78 17.83 -41.91 -6.70
N ALA A 79 17.07 -40.88 -6.93
CA ALA A 79 15.84 -40.60 -6.23
C ALA A 79 14.69 -40.37 -7.22
N SER A 80 13.53 -40.94 -6.95
CA SER A 80 12.32 -40.79 -7.78
C SER A 80 11.70 -39.37 -7.79
N VAL A 81 12.37 -38.38 -7.20
CA VAL A 81 11.83 -37.02 -7.07
C VAL A 81 12.45 -36.12 -8.14
N PRO A 82 11.66 -35.48 -9.01
CA PRO A 82 12.17 -34.53 -9.99
C PRO A 82 12.75 -33.29 -9.30
N LEU A 83 13.93 -32.87 -9.75
CA LEU A 83 14.55 -31.63 -9.28
C LEU A 83 13.84 -30.43 -9.90
N MET A 84 13.48 -29.47 -9.07
CA MET A 84 12.88 -28.21 -9.49
C MET A 84 13.82 -27.05 -9.20
N ALA A 85 14.18 -26.30 -10.23
CA ALA A 85 15.02 -25.11 -10.07
C ALA A 85 14.13 -23.87 -9.91
N VAL A 86 14.10 -23.31 -8.71
CA VAL A 86 13.37 -22.09 -8.39
C VAL A 86 14.29 -20.89 -8.54
N LEU A 87 13.86 -19.91 -9.32
CA LEU A 87 14.55 -18.63 -9.52
C LEU A 87 13.91 -17.59 -8.60
N PRO A 88 14.56 -17.19 -7.49
CA PRO A 88 13.95 -16.26 -6.54
C PRO A 88 13.52 -14.93 -7.19
N GLY A 89 14.32 -14.44 -8.15
CA GLY A 89 14.01 -13.20 -8.87
C GLY A 89 12.71 -13.30 -9.70
N VAL A 90 12.48 -14.44 -10.38
CA VAL A 90 11.24 -14.65 -11.16
C VAL A 90 10.04 -14.82 -10.25
N ALA A 91 10.17 -15.59 -9.17
CA ALA A 91 9.10 -15.78 -8.20
C ALA A 91 8.71 -14.46 -7.52
N LEU A 92 9.69 -13.60 -7.21
CA LEU A 92 9.42 -12.26 -6.69
C LEU A 92 8.74 -11.37 -7.73
N ASP A 93 9.11 -11.47 -9.02
CA ASP A 93 8.47 -10.69 -10.07
C ASP A 93 7.00 -11.09 -10.26
N GLU A 94 6.68 -12.37 -10.20
CA GLU A 94 5.28 -12.85 -10.20
C GLU A 94 4.48 -12.31 -9.02
N LEU A 95 5.06 -12.29 -7.80
CA LEU A 95 4.43 -11.67 -6.64
C LEU A 95 4.21 -10.16 -6.84
N TRP A 96 5.21 -9.46 -7.39
CA TRP A 96 5.08 -8.04 -7.69
C TRP A 96 3.99 -7.74 -8.72
N GLN A 97 3.78 -8.62 -9.71
CA GLN A 97 2.70 -8.47 -10.67
C GLN A 97 1.32 -8.56 -9.98
N ILE A 98 1.15 -9.49 -9.04
CA ILE A 98 -0.08 -9.60 -8.26
C ILE A 98 -0.30 -8.34 -7.42
N VAL A 99 0.74 -7.85 -6.74
CA VAL A 99 0.68 -6.62 -5.93
C VAL A 99 0.32 -5.42 -6.79
N LYS A 100 0.86 -5.30 -8.00
CA LYS A 100 0.52 -4.22 -8.94
C LYS A 100 -0.96 -4.22 -9.34
N VAL A 101 -1.59 -5.37 -9.48
CA VAL A 101 -3.03 -5.44 -9.78
C VAL A 101 -3.84 -4.81 -8.64
N VAL A 102 -3.49 -5.13 -7.39
CA VAL A 102 -4.13 -4.55 -6.20
C VAL A 102 -3.85 -3.05 -6.12
N GLU A 103 -2.59 -2.63 -6.34
CA GLU A 103 -2.19 -1.23 -6.37
C GLU A 103 -3.00 -0.43 -7.39
N ASN A 104 -3.10 -0.92 -8.64
CA ASN A 104 -3.89 -0.28 -9.69
C ASN A 104 -5.38 -0.19 -9.34
N ALA A 105 -5.94 -1.22 -8.72
CA ALA A 105 -7.33 -1.21 -8.26
C ALA A 105 -7.55 -0.15 -7.18
N LEU A 106 -6.60 -0.01 -6.23
CA LEU A 106 -6.67 1.02 -5.19
C LEU A 106 -6.51 2.43 -5.75
N ILE A 107 -5.63 2.62 -6.75
CA ILE A 107 -5.49 3.91 -7.45
C ILE A 107 -6.81 4.27 -8.15
N LEU A 108 -7.40 3.32 -8.89
CA LEU A 108 -8.69 3.54 -9.56
C LEU A 108 -9.78 3.93 -8.57
N LEU A 109 -9.88 3.21 -7.45
CA LEU A 109 -10.83 3.52 -6.38
C LEU A 109 -10.57 4.91 -5.80
N GLY A 110 -9.31 5.27 -5.55
CA GLY A 110 -8.90 6.59 -5.07
C GLY A 110 -9.30 7.72 -6.02
N VAL A 111 -9.10 7.53 -7.31
CA VAL A 111 -9.54 8.50 -8.35
C VAL A 111 -11.06 8.65 -8.33
N LEU A 112 -11.79 7.56 -8.22
CA LEU A 112 -13.25 7.58 -8.20
C LEU A 112 -13.78 8.32 -6.97
N VAL A 113 -13.21 8.06 -5.80
CA VAL A 113 -13.52 8.77 -4.56
C VAL A 113 -13.19 10.26 -4.67
N ALA A 114 -12.04 10.62 -5.27
CA ALA A 114 -11.65 12.01 -5.48
C ALA A 114 -12.66 12.75 -6.38
N VAL A 115 -13.08 12.13 -7.49
CA VAL A 115 -14.10 12.72 -8.38
C VAL A 115 -15.43 12.90 -7.66
N CYS A 116 -15.91 11.89 -6.94
CA CYS A 116 -17.15 12.00 -6.16
C CYS A 116 -17.07 13.09 -5.09
N SER A 117 -15.92 13.21 -4.41
CA SER A 117 -15.69 14.26 -3.40
C SER A 117 -15.69 15.66 -4.01
N LEU A 118 -15.05 15.86 -5.17
CA LEU A 118 -15.06 17.15 -5.87
C LEU A 118 -16.48 17.52 -6.31
N LEU A 119 -17.24 16.60 -6.84
CA LEU A 119 -18.65 16.83 -7.20
C LEU A 119 -19.50 17.18 -5.98
N GLY A 120 -19.26 16.52 -4.84
CA GLY A 120 -19.89 16.83 -3.57
C GLY A 120 -19.58 18.25 -3.10
N VAL A 121 -18.31 18.64 -3.14
CA VAL A 121 -17.90 20.03 -2.79
C VAL A 121 -18.56 21.06 -3.70
N VAL A 122 -18.56 20.85 -5.01
CA VAL A 122 -19.24 21.75 -5.96
C VAL A 122 -20.73 21.87 -5.62
N SER A 123 -21.40 20.76 -5.32
CA SER A 123 -22.82 20.75 -4.96
C SER A 123 -23.10 21.56 -3.70
N VAL A 124 -22.30 21.37 -2.65
CA VAL A 124 -22.42 22.10 -1.38
C VAL A 124 -22.17 23.60 -1.59
N LEU A 125 -21.16 23.96 -2.37
CA LEU A 125 -20.86 25.36 -2.69
C LEU A 125 -22.00 26.03 -3.49
N LEU A 126 -22.60 25.31 -4.43
CA LEU A 126 -23.76 25.80 -5.20
C LEU A 126 -24.99 26.01 -4.32
N VAL A 127 -25.24 25.12 -3.36
CA VAL A 127 -26.33 25.30 -2.37
C VAL A 127 -26.04 26.48 -1.47
N GLY A 128 -24.80 26.59 -0.94
CA GLY A 128 -24.35 27.72 -0.13
C GLY A 128 -24.47 29.07 -0.87
N LEU A 129 -24.12 29.10 -2.16
CA LEU A 129 -24.29 30.30 -2.99
C LEU A 129 -25.79 30.69 -3.11
N SER A 130 -26.65 29.69 -3.24
CA SER A 130 -28.10 29.93 -3.30
C SER A 130 -28.66 30.50 -1.99
N ALA A 131 -28.16 30.06 -0.85
CA ALA A 131 -28.54 30.57 0.47
C ALA A 131 -28.10 32.03 0.68
N ARG A 132 -26.94 32.43 0.12
CA ARG A 132 -26.35 33.78 0.27
C ARG A 132 -26.73 34.75 -0.87
N ARG A 133 -27.74 34.43 -1.67
CA ARG A 133 -28.17 35.31 -2.81
C ARG A 133 -28.44 36.73 -2.40
N LYS A 134 -29.10 36.97 -1.26
CA LYS A 134 -29.44 38.29 -0.75
C LYS A 134 -28.17 39.09 -0.40
N GLU A 135 -27.15 38.47 0.18
CA GLU A 135 -25.88 39.11 0.51
C GLU A 135 -25.14 39.53 -0.76
N LEU A 136 -25.10 38.65 -1.77
CA LEU A 136 -24.48 38.97 -3.05
C LEU A 136 -25.20 40.05 -3.81
N ALA A 137 -26.52 40.14 -3.73
CA ALA A 137 -27.32 41.23 -4.29
C ALA A 137 -27.03 42.56 -3.57
N LEU A 138 -26.83 42.51 -2.24
CA LEU A 138 -26.46 43.70 -1.46
C LEU A 138 -25.06 44.21 -1.87
N TYR A 139 -24.07 43.35 -2.04
CA TYR A 139 -22.74 43.78 -2.53
C TYR A 139 -22.83 44.45 -3.90
N ARG A 140 -23.67 43.92 -4.79
CA ARG A 140 -23.93 44.55 -6.10
C ARG A 140 -24.63 45.89 -5.98
N ALA A 141 -25.59 46.03 -5.08
CA ALA A 141 -26.27 47.31 -4.83
C ALA A 141 -25.32 48.37 -4.27
N LEU A 142 -24.29 47.97 -3.53
CA LEU A 142 -23.21 48.84 -3.05
C LEU A 142 -22.14 49.15 -4.12
N GLY A 143 -22.32 48.67 -5.36
CA GLY A 143 -21.44 48.96 -6.48
C GLY A 143 -20.38 47.91 -6.77
N ALA A 144 -20.43 46.71 -6.13
CA ALA A 144 -19.52 45.66 -6.43
C ALA A 144 -19.73 45.13 -7.86
N GLY A 145 -18.68 45.18 -8.68
CA GLY A 145 -18.72 44.65 -10.02
C GLY A 145 -18.83 43.10 -10.04
N PRO A 146 -19.37 42.51 -11.12
CA PRO A 146 -19.53 41.06 -11.24
C PRO A 146 -18.21 40.33 -11.18
N ALA A 147 -17.10 40.92 -11.64
CA ALA A 147 -15.77 40.35 -11.55
C ALA A 147 -15.28 40.21 -10.11
N LEU A 148 -15.58 41.20 -9.24
CA LEU A 148 -15.21 41.15 -7.83
C LEU A 148 -15.93 40.01 -7.11
N ILE A 149 -17.21 39.79 -7.39
CA ILE A 149 -17.99 38.67 -6.84
C ILE A 149 -17.44 37.36 -7.33
N PHE A 150 -17.08 37.25 -8.61
CA PHE A 150 -16.45 36.05 -9.17
C PHE A 150 -15.16 35.70 -8.42
N VAL A 151 -14.25 36.68 -8.25
CA VAL A 151 -12.99 36.47 -7.55
C VAL A 151 -13.23 36.06 -6.07
N LEU A 152 -14.17 36.75 -5.39
CA LEU A 152 -14.50 36.47 -4.00
C LEU A 152 -14.98 35.02 -3.80
N VAL A 153 -15.96 34.61 -4.63
CA VAL A 153 -16.50 33.22 -4.55
C VAL A 153 -15.46 32.17 -4.95
N THR A 154 -14.62 32.46 -5.95
CA THR A 154 -13.52 31.56 -6.33
C THR A 154 -12.52 31.41 -5.20
N LEU A 155 -12.12 32.50 -4.56
CA LEU A 155 -11.17 32.48 -3.46
C LEU A 155 -11.73 31.75 -2.24
N GLU A 156 -12.98 32.03 -1.86
CA GLU A 156 -13.66 31.29 -0.76
C GLU A 156 -13.72 29.79 -1.03
N SER A 157 -14.15 29.40 -2.22
CA SER A 157 -14.26 28.01 -2.64
C SER A 157 -12.90 27.30 -2.64
N PHE A 158 -11.88 27.97 -3.14
CA PHE A 158 -10.51 27.47 -3.18
C PHE A 158 -9.91 27.30 -1.78
N LEU A 159 -10.15 28.26 -0.88
CA LEU A 159 -9.70 28.18 0.52
C LEU A 159 -10.33 26.97 1.25
N VAL A 160 -11.63 26.76 1.05
CA VAL A 160 -12.32 25.58 1.61
C VAL A 160 -11.67 24.29 1.12
N CYS A 161 -11.38 24.18 -0.18
CA CYS A 161 -10.68 23.01 -0.73
C CYS A 161 -9.27 22.85 -0.18
N MET A 162 -8.50 23.95 -0.03
CA MET A 162 -7.15 23.91 0.56
C MET A 162 -7.18 23.40 1.99
N VAL A 163 -8.10 23.89 2.82
CA VAL A 163 -8.24 23.45 4.21
C VAL A 163 -8.64 21.97 4.25
N ALA A 164 -9.56 21.54 3.38
CA ALA A 164 -9.97 20.14 3.30
C ALA A 164 -8.81 19.21 2.89
N ILE A 165 -8.01 19.60 1.89
CA ILE A 165 -6.83 18.82 1.45
C ILE A 165 -5.79 18.77 2.58
N ALA A 166 -5.50 19.91 3.24
CA ALA A 166 -4.57 19.95 4.36
C ALA A 166 -5.03 19.05 5.52
N ALA A 167 -6.32 19.13 5.88
CA ALA A 167 -6.92 18.28 6.91
C ALA A 167 -6.86 16.78 6.52
N GLY A 168 -7.08 16.44 5.26
CA GLY A 168 -6.95 15.09 4.74
C GLY A 168 -5.53 14.55 4.84
N VAL A 169 -4.53 15.34 4.45
CA VAL A 169 -3.11 14.96 4.54
C VAL A 169 -2.71 14.77 6.00
N LEU A 170 -3.03 15.73 6.87
CA LEU A 170 -2.72 15.64 8.30
C LEU A 170 -3.45 14.46 8.96
N GLY A 171 -4.72 14.25 8.62
CA GLY A 171 -5.51 13.13 9.12
C GLY A 171 -4.92 11.77 8.72
N THR A 172 -4.48 11.64 7.47
CA THR A 172 -3.81 10.42 6.99
C THR A 172 -2.51 10.16 7.73
N GLN A 173 -1.68 11.19 7.94
CA GLN A 173 -0.42 11.06 8.69
C GLN A 173 -0.68 10.69 10.16
N ALA A 174 -1.67 11.32 10.78
CA ALA A 174 -2.08 11.00 12.15
C ALA A 174 -2.57 9.54 12.26
N LEU A 175 -3.36 9.08 11.30
CA LEU A 175 -3.86 7.70 11.27
C LEU A 175 -2.71 6.69 11.13
N ILE A 176 -1.77 6.95 10.22
CA ILE A 176 -0.57 6.10 10.05
C ILE A 176 0.23 6.06 11.35
N PHE A 177 0.41 7.21 12.01
CA PHE A 177 1.12 7.30 13.29
C PHE A 177 0.43 6.47 14.39
N LEU A 178 -0.89 6.53 14.49
CA LEU A 178 -1.65 5.78 15.49
C LEU A 178 -1.64 4.26 15.22
N LEU A 179 -1.67 3.85 13.96
CA LEU A 179 -1.75 2.44 13.58
C LEU A 179 -0.38 1.77 13.42
N GLN A 180 0.73 2.50 13.44
CA GLN A 180 2.06 1.97 13.15
C GLN A 180 2.44 0.78 14.04
N ASP A 181 2.21 0.88 15.36
CA ASP A 181 2.58 -0.17 16.31
C ASP A 181 1.73 -1.43 16.12
N PHE A 182 0.46 -1.25 15.81
CA PHE A 182 -0.44 -2.35 15.47
C PHE A 182 -0.02 -3.06 14.18
N LEU A 183 0.32 -2.30 13.14
CA LEU A 183 0.78 -2.83 11.85
C LEU A 183 2.13 -3.53 11.98
N LEU A 184 3.04 -2.99 12.80
CA LEU A 184 4.35 -3.58 13.02
C LEU A 184 4.25 -4.89 13.81
N GLN A 185 3.50 -4.91 14.91
CA GLN A 185 3.39 -6.08 15.78
C GLN A 185 2.49 -7.18 15.19
N GLY A 186 1.39 -6.79 14.53
CA GLY A 186 0.42 -7.75 13.98
C GLY A 186 0.84 -8.32 12.62
N TYR A 187 1.39 -7.50 11.75
CA TYR A 187 1.63 -7.84 10.33
C TYR A 187 3.09 -7.69 9.90
N GLY A 188 3.97 -7.19 10.76
CA GLY A 188 5.38 -6.96 10.42
C GLY A 188 5.58 -5.85 9.38
N ILE A 189 4.56 -5.00 9.15
CA ILE A 189 4.62 -3.92 8.17
C ILE A 189 5.26 -2.70 8.82
N GLN A 190 6.43 -2.32 8.33
CA GLN A 190 7.09 -1.08 8.73
C GLN A 190 6.52 0.08 7.91
N THR A 191 5.77 0.95 8.56
CA THR A 191 5.32 2.20 7.96
C THR A 191 6.45 3.23 8.03
N ARG A 192 6.78 3.83 6.90
CA ARG A 192 7.82 4.86 6.84
C ARG A 192 7.25 6.17 7.39
N HIS A 193 7.77 6.60 8.53
CA HIS A 193 7.54 7.95 9.06
C HIS A 193 8.38 8.96 8.28
N GLY A 194 7.77 10.01 7.82
CA GLY A 194 8.47 11.09 7.15
C GLY A 194 7.56 11.93 6.26
N TRP A 195 8.16 12.89 5.59
CA TRP A 195 7.50 13.69 4.58
C TRP A 195 6.92 12.80 3.48
N PRO A 196 5.77 13.16 2.90
CA PRO A 196 5.16 12.41 1.80
C PRO A 196 6.17 12.15 0.69
N VAL A 197 6.12 10.96 0.11
CA VAL A 197 6.94 10.59 -1.04
C VAL A 197 6.62 11.52 -2.21
N TYR A 198 7.54 11.69 -3.16
CA TYR A 198 7.38 12.57 -4.32
C TYR A 198 6.03 12.38 -5.05
N GLU A 199 5.61 11.12 -5.21
CA GLU A 199 4.32 10.78 -5.85
C GLU A 199 3.11 11.35 -5.08
N ALA A 200 3.18 11.42 -3.75
CA ALA A 200 2.12 12.02 -2.94
C ALA A 200 2.04 13.54 -3.15
N TRP A 201 3.18 14.22 -3.32
CA TRP A 201 3.19 15.66 -3.65
C TRP A 201 2.60 15.94 -5.03
N VAL A 202 2.88 15.07 -6.01
CA VAL A 202 2.26 15.17 -7.35
C VAL A 202 0.75 14.99 -7.25
N SER A 203 0.27 14.01 -6.46
CA SER A 203 -1.16 13.79 -6.24
C SER A 203 -1.84 14.96 -5.54
N ILE A 204 -1.21 15.55 -4.52
CA ILE A 204 -1.69 16.75 -3.83
C ILE A 204 -1.76 17.93 -4.80
N GLY A 205 -0.73 18.13 -5.61
CA GLY A 205 -0.70 19.17 -6.63
C GLY A 205 -1.83 19.03 -7.65
N LEU A 206 -2.06 17.81 -8.12
CA LEU A 206 -3.16 17.50 -9.04
C LEU A 206 -4.53 17.79 -8.40
N LEU A 207 -4.73 17.39 -7.12
CA LEU A 207 -5.96 17.70 -6.39
C LEU A 207 -6.18 19.19 -6.22
N LEU A 208 -5.13 19.99 -5.96
CA LEU A 208 -5.22 21.46 -5.88
C LEU A 208 -5.63 22.06 -7.22
N VAL A 209 -5.09 21.58 -8.32
CA VAL A 209 -5.47 22.02 -9.67
C VAL A 209 -6.94 21.67 -9.94
N CYS A 210 -7.36 20.45 -9.66
CA CYS A 210 -8.75 20.03 -9.80
C CYS A 210 -9.70 20.85 -8.89
N ALA A 211 -9.30 21.18 -7.66
CA ALA A 211 -10.04 22.03 -6.76
C ALA A 211 -10.20 23.46 -7.30
N LEU A 212 -9.15 24.01 -7.90
CA LEU A 212 -9.21 25.31 -8.55
C LEU A 212 -10.22 25.31 -9.71
N PHE A 213 -10.16 24.32 -10.59
CA PHE A 213 -11.14 24.17 -11.68
C PHE A 213 -12.57 23.99 -11.16
N SER A 214 -12.75 23.17 -10.13
CA SER A 214 -14.07 22.95 -9.52
C SER A 214 -14.65 24.23 -8.89
N SER A 215 -13.81 25.13 -8.35
CA SER A 215 -14.22 26.39 -7.76
C SER A 215 -14.72 27.42 -8.81
N LEU A 216 -14.34 27.24 -10.08
CA LEU A 216 -14.80 28.11 -11.16
C LEU A 216 -16.31 27.94 -11.46
N LEU A 217 -16.87 26.74 -11.24
CA LEU A 217 -18.28 26.46 -11.51
C LEU A 217 -19.24 27.32 -10.65
N PRO A 218 -19.11 27.32 -9.29
CA PRO A 218 -19.95 28.21 -8.47
C PRO A 218 -19.66 29.68 -8.71
N ALA A 219 -18.40 30.05 -8.96
CA ALA A 219 -18.03 31.44 -9.27
C ALA A 219 -18.65 31.95 -10.58
N TRP A 220 -18.64 31.10 -11.63
CA TRP A 220 -19.30 31.39 -12.90
C TRP A 220 -20.81 31.59 -12.73
N ARG A 221 -21.44 30.79 -11.90
CA ARG A 221 -22.86 30.94 -11.58
C ARG A 221 -23.14 32.25 -10.82
N ALA A 222 -22.29 32.61 -9.84
CA ALA A 222 -22.36 33.86 -9.11
C ALA A 222 -22.18 35.06 -10.05
N TYR A 223 -21.26 35.02 -11.00
CA TYR A 223 -21.04 36.05 -12.01
C TYR A 223 -22.29 36.32 -12.85
N ARG A 224 -23.01 35.26 -13.26
CA ARG A 224 -24.23 35.34 -14.10
C ARG A 224 -25.50 35.75 -13.33
N MET A 225 -25.48 35.73 -12.00
CA MET A 225 -26.65 36.15 -11.20
C MET A 225 -26.92 37.64 -11.40
N SER A 226 -28.16 37.95 -11.75
CA SER A 226 -28.64 39.34 -11.94
C SER A 226 -29.08 39.95 -10.59
N LEU A 227 -29.11 41.28 -10.51
CA LEU A 227 -29.68 42.00 -9.36
C LEU A 227 -31.13 41.61 -9.07
N THR A 228 -31.90 41.38 -10.13
CA THR A 228 -33.31 40.98 -10.06
C THR A 228 -33.53 39.59 -9.46
N ASP A 229 -32.55 38.67 -9.62
CA ASP A 229 -32.64 37.31 -9.09
C ASP A 229 -32.50 37.25 -7.55
N GLY A 230 -31.86 38.31 -6.96
CA GLY A 230 -31.69 38.43 -5.51
C GLY A 230 -32.89 39.02 -4.78
N LEU A 231 -33.72 39.79 -5.49
CA LEU A 231 -34.87 40.51 -4.94
C LEU A 231 -36.20 39.77 -5.12
N ASN A 232 -36.28 38.87 -6.09
CA ASN A 232 -37.46 38.03 -6.34
C ASN A 232 -37.07 36.56 -6.11
N PRO A 233 -37.36 35.98 -4.93
CA PRO A 233 -37.20 34.53 -4.70
C PRO A 233 -38.14 33.79 -5.65
N PRO A 234 -37.69 32.72 -6.33
CA PRO A 234 -38.59 31.85 -7.06
C PRO A 234 -39.53 31.17 -6.04
N ASN A 235 -40.84 31.18 -6.32
CA ASN A 235 -41.86 30.43 -5.60
C ASN A 235 -41.55 28.95 -5.57
#